data_da31d09b0c853d7244f4a3f20b8b6890
#
_entry.id   da31d09b0c853d7244f4a3f20b8b6890
#
_cell.length_a   1.000
_cell.length_b   1.000
_cell.length_c   1.000
_cell.angle_alpha   90.00
_cell.angle_beta   90.00
_cell.angle_gamma   90.00
#
_symmetry.space_group_name_H-M   'P 1'
#
loop_
_entity.id
_entity.type
_entity.pdbx_description
1 polymer ?
#
loop_
_entity_poly.entity_id
_entity_poly.type
_entity_poly.pdbx_seq_one_letter_code
_entity_poly.pdbx_strand_id
1 'polypeptide(L)'
;MEKNYRNKPFARYADDAVAHCRSRKEAEGLLKSLETRFAECGLELHPIKTRIVYCKDDDRQGSYTETTFDFLGYTFRARRSKNKYGKVFINFTPAVSNKAKKAMQQTIHDWRMHPKPDKTLEDLAHMFNPVLRGWVNYYGRFYKSEMYSVLRHMNRALVRWARRKYKKLAIHQRRANAWLGRIARREQKLFVQWQMGILPGAG
;
A
#
# COMPACT_ATOMS: atom_id res chain seq x y z
N MET A 1 -1.57 -28.57 7.41
CA MET A 1 -0.29 -27.87 7.45
C MET A 1 0.43 -28.10 8.79
N GLU A 2 -0.17 -27.78 9.92
CA GLU A 2 0.52 -27.88 11.24
C GLU A 2 1.00 -29.30 11.59
N LYS A 3 0.29 -30.36 11.26
CA LYS A 3 0.70 -31.74 11.55
C LYS A 3 1.90 -32.22 10.70
N ASN A 4 1.91 -31.95 9.40
CA ASN A 4 2.87 -32.54 8.45
C ASN A 4 4.00 -31.60 8.02
N TYR A 5 3.87 -30.29 8.28
CA TYR A 5 4.77 -29.25 7.81
C TYR A 5 5.09 -28.20 8.88
N ARG A 6 5.33 -28.64 10.12
CA ARG A 6 5.58 -27.78 11.31
C ARG A 6 6.71 -26.77 11.12
N ASN A 7 7.70 -27.09 10.29
CA ASN A 7 8.88 -26.25 10.07
C ASN A 7 8.76 -25.30 8.88
N LYS A 8 7.57 -25.16 8.26
CA LYS A 8 7.36 -24.25 7.12
C LYS A 8 6.57 -23.03 7.57
N PRO A 9 7.14 -21.82 7.45
CA PRO A 9 6.40 -20.60 7.71
C PRO A 9 5.17 -20.53 6.79
N PHE A 10 4.01 -20.34 7.38
CA PHE A 10 2.73 -20.33 6.72
C PHE A 10 1.87 -19.19 7.26
N ALA A 11 1.26 -18.44 6.37
CA ALA A 11 0.28 -17.42 6.72
C ALA A 11 -1.03 -17.68 5.97
N ARG A 12 -2.15 -17.61 6.67
CA ARG A 12 -3.48 -17.77 6.09
C ARG A 12 -4.40 -16.64 6.54
N TYR A 13 -5.20 -16.15 5.63
CA TYR A 13 -6.28 -15.23 5.91
C TYR A 13 -7.49 -15.62 5.04
N ALA A 14 -8.55 -16.11 5.67
CA ALA A 14 -9.73 -16.70 5.02
C ALA A 14 -9.32 -17.79 4.03
N ASP A 15 -9.57 -17.59 2.74
CA ASP A 15 -9.23 -18.47 1.61
C ASP A 15 -7.82 -18.23 1.04
N ASP A 16 -7.24 -17.07 1.31
CA ASP A 16 -5.89 -16.75 0.87
C ASP A 16 -4.83 -17.36 1.80
N ALA A 17 -3.79 -17.98 1.23
CA ALA A 17 -2.69 -18.58 1.97
C ALA A 17 -1.34 -18.37 1.27
N VAL A 18 -0.29 -18.21 2.07
CA VAL A 18 1.10 -18.10 1.61
C VAL A 18 1.96 -19.08 2.42
N ALA A 19 2.72 -19.94 1.76
CA ALA A 19 3.66 -20.85 2.37
C ALA A 19 5.09 -20.57 1.87
N HIS A 20 6.08 -20.55 2.78
CA HIS A 20 7.47 -20.38 2.43
C HIS A 20 8.16 -21.71 2.24
N CYS A 21 8.82 -21.89 1.08
CA CYS A 21 9.63 -23.05 0.76
C CYS A 21 11.07 -22.61 0.47
N ARG A 22 12.05 -23.46 0.81
CA ARG A 22 13.46 -23.18 0.60
C ARG A 22 13.90 -23.40 -0.85
N SER A 23 13.24 -24.31 -1.55
CA SER A 23 13.54 -24.66 -2.94
C SER A 23 12.28 -24.84 -3.76
N ARG A 24 12.43 -24.78 -5.09
CA ARG A 24 11.34 -25.03 -6.04
C ARG A 24 10.78 -26.44 -5.88
N LYS A 25 11.67 -27.45 -5.77
CA LYS A 25 11.28 -28.86 -5.57
C LYS A 25 10.41 -29.03 -4.33
N GLU A 26 10.75 -28.32 -3.25
CA GLU A 26 9.96 -28.34 -2.01
C GLU A 26 8.59 -27.68 -2.21
N ALA A 27 8.51 -26.57 -2.95
CA ALA A 27 7.26 -25.90 -3.25
C ALA A 27 6.34 -26.75 -4.14
N GLU A 28 6.90 -27.42 -5.14
CA GLU A 28 6.16 -28.35 -6.01
C GLU A 28 5.63 -29.56 -5.23
N GLY A 29 6.45 -30.13 -4.34
CA GLY A 29 6.00 -31.23 -3.45
C GLY A 29 4.89 -30.79 -2.49
N LEU A 30 4.97 -29.58 -1.93
CA LEU A 30 3.91 -29.03 -1.09
C LEU A 30 2.63 -28.79 -1.89
N LEU A 31 2.73 -28.22 -3.09
CA LEU A 31 1.58 -27.98 -3.97
C LEU A 31 0.84 -29.28 -4.27
N LYS A 32 1.57 -30.33 -4.68
CA LYS A 32 0.98 -31.66 -4.96
C LYS A 32 0.27 -32.25 -3.73
N SER A 33 0.89 -32.11 -2.54
CA SER A 33 0.27 -32.58 -1.29
C SER A 33 -1.01 -31.81 -0.93
N LEU A 34 -1.05 -30.51 -1.24
CA LEU A 34 -2.26 -29.69 -1.06
C LEU A 34 -3.36 -30.07 -2.07
N GLU A 35 -3.02 -30.27 -3.34
CA GLU A 35 -3.96 -30.72 -4.37
C GLU A 35 -4.62 -32.05 -3.97
N THR A 36 -3.82 -33.04 -3.56
CA THR A 36 -4.35 -34.33 -3.08
C THR A 36 -5.29 -34.13 -1.89
N ARG A 37 -4.87 -33.35 -0.90
CA ARG A 37 -5.68 -33.14 0.32
C ARG A 37 -6.96 -32.38 0.06
N PHE A 38 -6.93 -31.39 -0.84
CA PHE A 38 -8.12 -30.64 -1.23
C PHE A 38 -9.12 -31.54 -1.98
N ALA A 39 -8.62 -32.37 -2.91
CA ALA A 39 -9.45 -33.34 -3.62
C ALA A 39 -10.15 -34.34 -2.66
N GLU A 40 -9.42 -34.88 -1.66
CA GLU A 40 -9.99 -35.73 -0.61
C GLU A 40 -11.13 -35.02 0.18
N CYS A 41 -11.11 -33.72 0.27
CA CYS A 41 -12.12 -32.91 0.96
C CYS A 41 -13.22 -32.39 0.02
N GLY A 42 -13.23 -32.80 -1.25
CA GLY A 42 -14.15 -32.27 -2.26
C GLY A 42 -13.91 -30.80 -2.62
N LEU A 43 -12.70 -30.31 -2.40
CA LEU A 43 -12.27 -28.93 -2.68
C LEU A 43 -11.25 -28.92 -3.81
N GLU A 44 -11.12 -27.78 -4.47
CA GLU A 44 -10.16 -27.58 -5.56
C GLU A 44 -9.32 -26.33 -5.33
N LEU A 45 -8.03 -26.39 -5.63
CA LEU A 45 -7.17 -25.22 -5.66
C LEU A 45 -7.44 -24.38 -6.91
N HIS A 46 -7.56 -23.07 -6.74
CA HIS A 46 -7.86 -22.19 -7.86
C HIS A 46 -6.69 -22.18 -8.88
N PRO A 47 -6.89 -22.66 -10.14
CA PRO A 47 -5.78 -22.95 -11.06
C PRO A 47 -4.94 -21.73 -11.45
N ILE A 48 -5.55 -20.54 -11.54
CA ILE A 48 -4.86 -19.31 -11.95
C ILE A 48 -4.23 -18.59 -10.73
N LYS A 49 -4.86 -18.65 -9.55
CA LYS A 49 -4.40 -17.93 -8.37
C LYS A 49 -3.35 -18.71 -7.57
N THR A 50 -3.40 -20.04 -7.60
CA THR A 50 -2.40 -20.89 -6.93
C THR A 50 -1.17 -20.98 -7.79
N ARG A 51 -0.03 -20.47 -7.28
CA ARG A 51 1.21 -20.41 -8.04
C ARG A 51 2.44 -20.43 -7.15
N ILE A 52 3.56 -20.91 -7.70
CA ILE A 52 4.86 -20.86 -7.05
C ILE A 52 5.56 -19.57 -7.50
N VAL A 53 5.97 -18.76 -6.53
CA VAL A 53 6.61 -17.46 -6.78
C VAL A 53 8.05 -17.50 -6.30
N TYR A 54 8.96 -17.05 -7.15
CA TYR A 54 10.38 -16.94 -6.83
C TYR A 54 10.68 -15.65 -6.09
N CYS A 55 11.07 -15.76 -4.83
CA CYS A 55 11.43 -14.62 -3.96
C CYS A 55 12.88 -14.21 -4.22
N LYS A 56 13.11 -13.39 -5.24
CA LYS A 56 14.44 -12.91 -5.63
C LYS A 56 15.02 -11.94 -4.61
N ASP A 57 16.27 -12.18 -4.20
CA ASP A 57 17.11 -11.29 -3.39
C ASP A 57 18.55 -11.30 -3.91
N ASP A 58 19.49 -10.66 -3.20
CA ASP A 58 20.91 -10.61 -3.62
C ASP A 58 21.60 -11.99 -3.65
N ASP A 59 21.15 -12.92 -2.81
CA ASP A 59 21.74 -14.26 -2.68
C ASP A 59 21.16 -15.24 -3.72
N ARG A 60 20.05 -14.86 -4.38
CA ARG A 60 19.31 -15.70 -5.32
C ARG A 60 19.37 -15.14 -6.72
N GLN A 61 20.22 -15.73 -7.56
CA GLN A 61 20.50 -15.27 -8.93
C GLN A 61 19.64 -15.92 -10.04
N GLY A 62 18.70 -16.81 -9.67
CA GLY A 62 17.81 -17.46 -10.65
C GLY A 62 16.93 -16.48 -11.42
N SER A 63 16.54 -16.84 -12.62
CA SER A 63 15.58 -16.11 -13.45
C SER A 63 14.32 -16.96 -13.60
N TYR A 64 13.17 -16.40 -13.18
CA TYR A 64 11.87 -17.06 -13.23
C TYR A 64 10.80 -16.05 -13.65
N THR A 65 9.73 -16.52 -14.25
CA THR A 65 8.61 -15.67 -14.73
C THR A 65 7.82 -15.07 -13.58
N GLU A 66 7.53 -15.90 -12.55
CA GLU A 66 6.73 -15.47 -11.39
C GLU A 66 7.64 -14.98 -10.27
N THR A 67 7.75 -13.67 -10.11
CA THR A 67 8.63 -13.01 -9.14
C THR A 67 7.87 -12.01 -8.24
N THR A 68 6.53 -12.01 -8.27
CA THR A 68 5.72 -11.08 -7.51
C THR A 68 4.34 -11.70 -7.19
N PHE A 69 3.79 -11.33 -6.05
CA PHE A 69 2.42 -11.67 -5.68
C PHE A 69 1.79 -10.61 -4.79
N ASP A 70 0.47 -10.54 -4.80
CA ASP A 70 -0.31 -9.69 -3.91
C ASP A 70 -0.89 -10.55 -2.78
N PHE A 71 -0.80 -10.05 -1.53
CA PHE A 71 -1.41 -10.66 -0.36
C PHE A 71 -1.84 -9.56 0.62
N LEU A 72 -3.08 -9.59 1.07
CA LEU A 72 -3.68 -8.63 2.02
C LEU A 72 -3.46 -7.16 1.64
N GLY A 73 -3.57 -6.83 0.36
CA GLY A 73 -3.40 -5.47 -0.13
C GLY A 73 -1.95 -5.00 -0.27
N TYR A 74 -0.98 -5.88 -0.04
CA TYR A 74 0.43 -5.66 -0.29
C TYR A 74 0.88 -6.40 -1.54
N THR A 75 1.80 -5.80 -2.30
CA THR A 75 2.57 -6.48 -3.34
C THR A 75 3.94 -6.84 -2.79
N PHE A 76 4.25 -8.12 -2.80
CA PHE A 76 5.55 -8.70 -2.47
C PHE A 76 6.39 -8.85 -3.75
N ARG A 77 7.56 -8.24 -3.78
CA ARG A 77 8.52 -8.34 -4.90
C ARG A 77 9.93 -7.94 -4.47
N ALA A 78 10.90 -8.21 -5.32
CA ALA A 78 12.25 -7.71 -5.16
C ALA A 78 12.27 -6.17 -5.19
N ARG A 79 12.90 -5.55 -4.20
CA ARG A 79 13.06 -4.08 -4.06
C ARG A 79 14.46 -3.74 -3.62
N ARG A 80 14.97 -2.61 -4.10
CA ARG A 80 16.22 -2.04 -3.56
C ARG A 80 15.98 -1.54 -2.15
N SER A 81 16.80 -1.98 -1.22
CA SER A 81 16.84 -1.55 0.17
C SER A 81 18.22 -1.00 0.48
N LYS A 82 18.33 -0.14 1.47
CA LYS A 82 19.60 0.43 1.93
C LYS A 82 19.77 0.09 3.40
N ASN A 83 20.91 -0.48 3.77
CA ASN A 83 21.21 -0.77 5.15
C ASN A 83 21.68 0.50 5.91
N LYS A 84 21.86 0.40 7.23
CA LYS A 84 22.34 1.51 8.07
C LYS A 84 23.72 2.05 7.69
N TYR A 85 24.52 1.28 6.98
CA TYR A 85 25.85 1.68 6.48
C TYR A 85 25.82 2.25 5.06
N GLY A 86 24.65 2.42 4.46
CA GLY A 86 24.49 2.96 3.12
C GLY A 86 24.62 1.96 1.98
N LYS A 87 24.93 0.68 2.24
CA LYS A 87 25.02 -0.37 1.21
C LYS A 87 23.63 -0.65 0.67
N VAL A 88 23.50 -0.62 -0.65
CA VAL A 88 22.28 -0.98 -1.38
C VAL A 88 22.27 -2.47 -1.63
N PHE A 89 21.14 -3.11 -1.41
CA PHE A 89 20.92 -4.53 -1.66
C PHE A 89 19.49 -4.78 -2.12
N ILE A 90 19.25 -5.93 -2.75
CA ILE A 90 17.91 -6.35 -3.17
C ILE A 90 17.33 -7.24 -2.07
N ASN A 91 16.10 -6.90 -1.64
CA ASN A 91 15.37 -7.68 -0.68
C ASN A 91 13.93 -7.93 -1.18
N PHE A 92 13.37 -9.10 -0.87
CA PHE A 92 11.99 -9.42 -1.21
C PHE A 92 11.06 -8.90 -0.13
N THR A 93 10.44 -7.75 -0.38
CA THR A 93 9.70 -7.01 0.65
C THR A 93 8.31 -6.58 0.19
N PRO A 94 7.33 -6.50 1.14
CA PRO A 94 6.00 -5.97 0.85
C PRO A 94 6.01 -4.44 0.71
N ALA A 95 5.09 -3.95 -0.11
CA ALA A 95 4.66 -2.56 -0.11
C ALA A 95 3.18 -2.50 -0.53
N VAL A 96 2.51 -1.40 -0.25
CA VAL A 96 1.11 -1.21 -0.66
C VAL A 96 0.92 -1.54 -2.15
N SER A 97 -0.08 -2.37 -2.47
CA SER A 97 -0.34 -2.79 -3.85
C SER A 97 -0.94 -1.64 -4.69
N ASN A 98 -0.76 -1.73 -6.00
CA ASN A 98 -1.37 -0.75 -6.91
C ASN A 98 -2.91 -0.79 -6.84
N LYS A 99 -3.49 -1.98 -6.62
CA LYS A 99 -4.94 -2.15 -6.41
C LYS A 99 -5.40 -1.39 -5.17
N ALA A 100 -4.69 -1.55 -4.04
CA ALA A 100 -5.00 -0.84 -2.80
C ALA A 100 -4.81 0.69 -2.95
N LYS A 101 -3.73 1.16 -3.63
CA LYS A 101 -3.53 2.58 -3.91
C LYS A 101 -4.68 3.18 -4.72
N LYS A 102 -5.12 2.49 -5.78
CA LYS A 102 -6.28 2.92 -6.59
C LYS A 102 -7.56 2.98 -5.77
N ALA A 103 -7.84 1.97 -4.94
CA ALA A 103 -9.01 1.95 -4.07
C ALA A 103 -9.01 3.12 -3.08
N MET A 104 -7.88 3.40 -2.42
CA MET A 104 -7.74 4.56 -1.52
C MET A 104 -7.92 5.89 -2.25
N GLN A 105 -7.37 6.04 -3.46
CA GLN A 105 -7.56 7.26 -4.28
C GLN A 105 -9.02 7.43 -4.70
N GLN A 106 -9.72 6.32 -5.03
CA GLN A 106 -11.14 6.34 -5.32
C GLN A 106 -11.95 6.77 -4.08
N THR A 107 -11.65 6.21 -2.91
CA THR A 107 -12.29 6.62 -1.65
C THR A 107 -12.12 8.13 -1.39
N ILE A 108 -10.90 8.68 -1.59
CA ILE A 108 -10.66 10.13 -1.46
C ILE A 108 -11.50 10.93 -2.47
N HIS A 109 -11.66 10.43 -3.69
CA HIS A 109 -12.52 11.05 -4.70
C HIS A 109 -13.99 11.04 -4.25
N ASP A 110 -14.47 9.91 -3.72
CA ASP A 110 -15.85 9.69 -3.30
C ASP A 110 -16.24 10.49 -2.05
N TRP A 111 -15.27 10.98 -1.28
CA TRP A 111 -15.52 11.93 -0.20
C TRP A 111 -16.10 13.27 -0.68
N ARG A 112 -15.98 13.56 -1.97
CA ARG A 112 -16.57 14.76 -2.61
C ARG A 112 -16.34 16.01 -1.78
N MET A 113 -15.10 16.29 -1.41
CA MET A 113 -14.76 17.46 -0.58
C MET A 113 -15.06 18.79 -1.26
N HIS A 114 -14.88 18.86 -2.59
CA HIS A 114 -15.07 20.12 -3.34
C HIS A 114 -16.48 20.74 -3.27
N PRO A 115 -17.61 20.00 -3.14
CA PRO A 115 -18.94 20.59 -2.96
C PRO A 115 -19.29 20.91 -1.49
N LYS A 116 -18.31 20.91 -0.59
CA LYS A 116 -18.50 21.22 0.84
C LYS A 116 -17.83 22.56 1.23
N PRO A 117 -18.23 23.72 0.65
CA PRO A 117 -17.60 25.01 0.95
C PRO A 117 -17.95 25.52 2.35
N ASP A 118 -18.99 24.98 2.97
CA ASP A 118 -19.40 25.24 4.35
C ASP A 118 -18.38 24.75 5.38
N LYS A 119 -17.62 23.68 5.06
CA LYS A 119 -16.63 23.07 5.96
C LYS A 119 -15.35 23.89 6.08
N THR A 120 -14.71 23.83 7.25
CA THR A 120 -13.36 24.36 7.49
C THR A 120 -12.29 23.30 7.21
N LEU A 121 -11.00 23.66 7.26
CA LEU A 121 -9.91 22.69 7.17
C LEU A 121 -9.92 21.74 8.37
N GLU A 122 -10.26 22.25 9.54
CA GLU A 122 -10.38 21.51 10.78
C GLU A 122 -11.49 20.47 10.69
N ASP A 123 -12.66 20.85 10.14
CA ASP A 123 -13.78 19.92 9.90
C ASP A 123 -13.35 18.78 8.98
N LEU A 124 -12.68 19.12 7.86
CA LEU A 124 -12.19 18.11 6.91
C LEU A 124 -11.12 17.21 7.55
N ALA A 125 -10.26 17.78 8.38
CA ALA A 125 -9.27 17.01 9.12
C ALA A 125 -9.95 16.04 10.10
N HIS A 126 -10.92 16.50 10.84
CA HIS A 126 -11.69 15.67 11.77
C HIS A 126 -12.42 14.52 11.05
N MET A 127 -13.04 14.82 9.90
CA MET A 127 -13.78 13.82 9.12
C MET A 127 -12.87 12.75 8.50
N PHE A 128 -11.69 13.10 7.98
CA PHE A 128 -10.92 12.21 7.12
C PHE A 128 -9.64 11.65 7.74
N ASN A 129 -9.09 12.32 8.76
CA ASN A 129 -7.88 11.83 9.45
C ASN A 129 -8.02 10.42 10.05
N PRO A 130 -9.16 10.00 10.62
CA PRO A 130 -9.29 8.64 11.14
C PRO A 130 -9.01 7.59 10.07
N VAL A 131 -9.57 7.76 8.87
CA VAL A 131 -9.36 6.84 7.74
C VAL A 131 -7.92 6.91 7.23
N LEU A 132 -7.38 8.11 7.04
CA LEU A 132 -5.98 8.30 6.60
C LEU A 132 -5.00 7.68 7.59
N ARG A 133 -5.23 7.82 8.89
CA ARG A 133 -4.41 7.22 9.95
C ARG A 133 -4.49 5.70 9.90
N GLY A 134 -5.68 5.13 9.70
CA GLY A 134 -5.87 3.69 9.50
C GLY A 134 -5.03 3.18 8.32
N TRP A 135 -5.07 3.85 7.17
CA TRP A 135 -4.25 3.48 6.01
C TRP A 135 -2.75 3.62 6.26
N VAL A 136 -2.31 4.70 6.91
CA VAL A 136 -0.89 4.90 7.24
C VAL A 136 -0.40 3.86 8.24
N ASN A 137 -1.19 3.53 9.26
CA ASN A 137 -0.85 2.52 10.25
C ASN A 137 -0.75 1.13 9.63
N TYR A 138 -1.65 0.79 8.73
CA TYR A 138 -1.66 -0.50 8.04
C TYR A 138 -0.59 -0.58 6.96
N TYR A 139 -0.67 0.27 5.92
CA TYR A 139 0.20 0.19 4.75
C TYR A 139 1.56 0.88 4.92
N GLY A 140 1.70 1.80 5.86
CA GLY A 140 2.95 2.53 6.11
C GLY A 140 3.98 1.76 6.91
N ARG A 141 3.67 0.55 7.37
CA ARG A 141 4.58 -0.30 8.15
C ARG A 141 5.77 -0.79 7.31
N PHE A 142 5.52 -1.07 6.03
CA PHE A 142 6.55 -1.50 5.08
C PHE A 142 6.63 -0.50 3.93
N TYR A 143 7.83 -0.21 3.45
CA TYR A 143 8.12 0.64 2.29
C TYR A 143 7.21 1.89 2.21
N LYS A 144 7.24 2.69 3.26
CA LYS A 144 6.33 3.82 3.53
C LYS A 144 6.20 4.82 2.37
N SER A 145 7.28 5.01 1.60
CA SER A 145 7.30 5.93 0.45
C SER A 145 6.28 5.58 -0.65
N GLU A 146 5.88 4.32 -0.77
CA GLU A 146 4.85 3.89 -1.73
C GLU A 146 3.46 4.47 -1.40
N MET A 147 3.21 4.86 -0.14
CA MET A 147 1.99 5.55 0.28
C MET A 147 1.94 7.02 -0.14
N TYR A 148 3.08 7.63 -0.46
CA TYR A 148 3.15 9.07 -0.73
C TYR A 148 2.28 9.51 -1.91
N SER A 149 2.09 8.65 -2.90
CA SER A 149 1.22 8.93 -4.04
C SER A 149 -0.25 9.14 -3.63
N VAL A 150 -0.74 8.32 -2.67
CA VAL A 150 -2.10 8.43 -2.10
C VAL A 150 -2.22 9.70 -1.25
N LEU A 151 -1.22 9.96 -0.39
CA LEU A 151 -1.22 11.13 0.49
C LEU A 151 -1.09 12.45 -0.29
N ARG A 152 -0.32 12.48 -1.38
CA ARG A 152 -0.32 13.60 -2.33
C ARG A 152 -1.68 13.76 -3.03
N HIS A 153 -2.39 12.64 -3.30
CA HIS A 153 -3.74 12.71 -3.87
C HIS A 153 -4.72 13.40 -2.91
N MET A 154 -4.60 13.13 -1.60
CA MET A 154 -5.36 13.86 -0.56
C MET A 154 -5.07 15.37 -0.61
N ASN A 155 -3.79 15.78 -0.69
CA ASN A 155 -3.44 17.18 -0.82
C ASN A 155 -4.06 17.83 -2.08
N ARG A 156 -4.06 17.12 -3.22
CA ARG A 156 -4.74 17.61 -4.44
C ARG A 156 -6.25 17.78 -4.25
N ALA A 157 -6.88 16.90 -3.48
CA ALA A 157 -8.30 17.02 -3.17
C ALA A 157 -8.59 18.24 -2.28
N LEU A 158 -7.74 18.52 -1.28
CA LEU A 158 -7.81 19.72 -0.44
C LEU A 158 -7.60 21.00 -1.26
N VAL A 159 -6.68 21.00 -2.22
CA VAL A 159 -6.47 22.14 -3.14
C VAL A 159 -7.72 22.39 -3.99
N ARG A 160 -8.37 21.34 -4.53
CA ARG A 160 -9.64 21.49 -5.27
C ARG A 160 -10.75 22.06 -4.41
N TRP A 161 -10.84 21.61 -3.15
CA TRP A 161 -11.78 22.17 -2.18
C TRP A 161 -11.50 23.66 -1.92
N ALA A 162 -10.26 24.05 -1.64
CA ALA A 162 -9.88 25.45 -1.40
C ALA A 162 -10.23 26.36 -2.58
N ARG A 163 -9.98 25.88 -3.81
CA ARG A 163 -10.37 26.60 -5.04
C ARG A 163 -11.87 26.80 -5.16
N ARG A 164 -12.67 25.86 -4.71
CA ARG A 164 -14.14 26.00 -4.72
C ARG A 164 -14.64 26.93 -3.61
N LYS A 165 -14.03 26.85 -2.43
CA LYS A 165 -14.41 27.66 -1.27
C LYS A 165 -14.04 29.15 -1.43
N TYR A 166 -12.83 29.42 -1.90
CA TYR A 166 -12.27 30.79 -1.94
C TYR A 166 -12.21 31.34 -3.35
N LYS A 167 -13.05 32.35 -3.66
CA LYS A 167 -13.12 33.01 -4.98
C LYS A 167 -11.73 33.47 -5.50
N LYS A 168 -10.88 34.02 -4.61
CA LYS A 168 -9.51 34.47 -4.93
C LYS A 168 -8.56 33.34 -5.37
N LEU A 169 -8.91 32.07 -5.12
CA LEU A 169 -8.14 30.90 -5.50
C LEU A 169 -8.73 30.12 -6.69
N ALA A 170 -9.96 30.42 -7.08
CA ALA A 170 -10.76 29.61 -7.98
C ALA A 170 -10.05 29.23 -9.30
N ILE A 171 -9.44 30.18 -9.98
CA ILE A 171 -8.77 29.97 -11.28
C ILE A 171 -7.25 29.72 -11.15
N HIS A 172 -6.66 29.92 -9.98
CA HIS A 172 -5.23 29.90 -9.77
C HIS A 172 -4.76 28.68 -8.97
N GLN A 173 -4.58 27.54 -9.63
CA GLN A 173 -4.11 26.31 -8.96
C GLN A 173 -2.78 26.49 -8.21
N ARG A 174 -1.81 27.19 -8.79
CA ARG A 174 -0.50 27.46 -8.13
C ARG A 174 -0.67 28.29 -6.86
N ARG A 175 -1.52 29.32 -6.88
CA ARG A 175 -1.82 30.13 -5.67
C ARG A 175 -2.52 29.30 -4.61
N ALA A 176 -3.45 28.41 -4.99
CA ALA A 176 -4.15 27.52 -4.07
C ALA A 176 -3.18 26.51 -3.42
N ASN A 177 -2.27 25.92 -4.21
CA ASN A 177 -1.20 25.07 -3.67
C ASN A 177 -0.30 25.82 -2.68
N ALA A 178 0.16 27.02 -3.06
CA ALA A 178 1.03 27.84 -2.21
C ALA A 178 0.30 28.29 -0.92
N TRP A 179 -0.98 28.64 -1.02
CA TRP A 179 -1.81 29.01 0.12
C TRP A 179 -1.94 27.85 1.11
N LEU A 180 -2.33 26.67 0.61
CA LEU A 180 -2.47 25.47 1.43
C LEU A 180 -1.12 25.02 2.00
N GLY A 181 -0.03 25.17 1.23
CA GLY A 181 1.32 24.84 1.67
C GLY A 181 1.82 25.74 2.82
N ARG A 182 1.44 27.04 2.83
CA ARG A 182 1.74 27.93 3.97
C ARG A 182 0.99 27.49 5.25
N ILE A 183 -0.28 27.13 5.13
CA ILE A 183 -1.06 26.61 6.26
C ILE A 183 -0.44 25.31 6.76
N ALA A 184 -0.12 24.40 5.86
CA ALA A 184 0.44 23.10 6.22
C ALA A 184 1.80 23.21 6.94
N ARG A 185 2.62 24.21 6.61
CA ARG A 185 3.88 24.48 7.35
C ARG A 185 3.63 25.02 8.75
N ARG A 186 2.61 25.87 8.92
CA ARG A 186 2.23 26.44 10.22
C ARG A 186 1.53 25.42 11.11
N GLU A 187 0.68 24.59 10.52
CA GLU A 187 -0.21 23.66 11.23
C GLU A 187 0.05 22.22 10.80
N GLN A 188 1.31 21.77 10.90
CA GLN A 188 1.73 20.43 10.44
C GLN A 188 0.95 19.28 11.09
N LYS A 189 0.40 19.50 12.28
CA LYS A 189 -0.38 18.48 13.02
C LYS A 189 -1.82 18.34 12.53
N LEU A 190 -2.32 19.25 11.69
CA LEU A 190 -3.72 19.28 11.28
C LEU A 190 -4.10 18.03 10.45
N PHE A 191 -3.30 17.65 9.47
CA PHE A 191 -3.55 16.46 8.66
C PHE A 191 -2.47 15.41 8.82
N VAL A 192 -2.85 14.12 8.75
CA VAL A 192 -1.94 12.98 8.89
C VAL A 192 -0.77 13.04 7.90
N GLN A 193 -1.04 13.38 6.63
CA GLN A 193 0.03 13.48 5.62
C GLN A 193 0.97 14.67 5.87
N TRP A 194 0.50 15.74 6.49
CA TRP A 194 1.36 16.89 6.82
C TRP A 194 2.31 16.54 7.98
N GLN A 195 1.82 15.78 8.98
CA GLN A 195 2.66 15.23 10.05
C GLN A 195 3.80 14.35 9.51
N MET A 196 3.59 13.72 8.36
CA MET A 196 4.58 12.89 7.66
C MET A 196 5.51 13.70 6.74
N GLY A 197 5.41 15.04 6.72
CA GLY A 197 6.19 15.91 5.84
C GLY A 197 5.69 15.97 4.39
N ILE A 198 4.53 15.38 4.07
CA ILE A 198 3.97 15.40 2.72
C ILE A 198 3.08 16.64 2.59
N LEU A 199 3.71 17.76 2.29
CA LEU A 199 3.06 19.07 2.23
C LEU A 199 2.53 19.38 0.82
N PRO A 200 1.43 20.18 0.69
CA PRO A 200 1.01 20.74 -0.58
C PRO A 200 2.07 21.67 -1.18
N GLY A 201 2.27 21.62 -2.49
CA GLY A 201 3.22 22.49 -3.19
C GLY A 201 4.71 22.16 -2.99
N ALA A 202 5.05 21.07 -2.31
CA ALA A 202 6.38 20.50 -2.31
C ALA A 202 6.48 19.47 -3.44
N GLY A 203 7.08 19.85 -4.55
CA GLY A 203 7.27 19.03 -5.76
C GLY A 203 7.66 19.90 -6.90
#